data_e2f09e7494c832421accedb1bd2e0276
#
_entry.id   e2f09e7494c832421accedb1bd2e0276
#
_cell.length_a   1.000
_cell.length_b   1.000
_cell.length_c   1.000
_cell.angle_alpha   90.00
_cell.angle_beta   90.00
_cell.angle_gamma   90.00
#
_symmetry.space_group_name_H-M   'P 1'
#
loop_
_entity.id
_entity.type
_entity.pdbx_description
1 polymer ?
#
loop_
_entity_poly.entity_id
_entity_poly.type
_entity_poly.pdbx_seq_one_letter_code
_entity_poly.pdbx_strand_id
1 'polypeptide(L)'
;MTRLIFLWTFCLAALSTSAADALKPTNTIVLFVDDMGYADIGPFGNKTLRTPHLDRFAKEGMRFTSFYATPVCSMSRASLLTGCYNARISMPGVLFPPNRIGLHPDEVTVAEVAKSRGYETMMIGKWHLGHFPEFLPTRQGFDHYFGLPYSNDMKQSRAGFPPLPLYRDEKVVETEPDQSQLTRRYTEEAVQFLRTKREKPFFLYLPYTMIHDPLASSEGFKGKSAQGPIGDAIEEIDWSVGQIMAALREQNLDENTLVIFTSDNGPSGRAAPPFSGNKGTNLEGGVREPCIMRWPGRIPAGTTCDRIAGNIDVLPTLAKVFGAELPKDRILDGRDLGPLLANSNAAPVRDTHLYFNAGQKLEAIRQGQWKLFLLDPTKRKGEPVRTAHALYDLSKDLAELDNVAAQYPDIVARLKKEAAERLAEIEAHKRPIGKLGDGKDAPAVEAPAKNLTALTNLKPGAVLKAAAAPQVGERAFVITCTFATSQANTILLSHGGVQLGYALHIRDGKLTFSIRRGADDNSEVSLPAPTDGQAHRVRASLTKDGKLHLQLDDQPEVVVQGTGLIGKQPAEDFCVGHDATNPAAKYSQPEPFRGTLVDLTIR
;
A
#
# COMPACT_ATOMS: atom_id res chain seq x y z
N MET A 1 -56.34 40.18 74.35
CA MET A 1 -54.94 40.21 73.90
C MET A 1 -54.60 38.83 73.33
N THR A 2 -54.77 38.64 71.99
CA THR A 2 -54.61 37.36 71.32
C THR A 2 -53.41 37.50 70.43
N ARG A 3 -52.35 36.69 70.68
CA ARG A 3 -51.17 36.66 69.88
C ARG A 3 -51.34 35.63 68.76
N LEU A 4 -51.34 36.07 67.50
CA LEU A 4 -51.19 35.21 66.30
C LEU A 4 -49.74 34.75 66.14
N ILE A 5 -49.50 33.47 66.06
CA ILE A 5 -48.23 32.87 65.68
C ILE A 5 -48.29 32.49 64.19
N PHE A 6 -47.49 33.15 63.34
CA PHE A 6 -47.30 32.76 61.93
C PHE A 6 -46.23 31.66 61.83
N LEU A 7 -46.63 30.48 61.42
CA LEU A 7 -45.68 29.42 61.01
C LEU A 7 -45.27 29.66 59.56
N TRP A 8 -44.00 29.88 59.35
CA TRP A 8 -43.39 29.90 58.04
C TRP A 8 -42.93 28.47 57.69
N THR A 9 -43.61 27.86 56.71
CA THR A 9 -43.20 26.58 56.14
C THR A 9 -42.19 26.80 55.04
N PHE A 10 -40.90 26.48 55.29
CA PHE A 10 -39.85 26.48 54.27
C PHE A 10 -40.00 25.22 53.41
N CYS A 11 -40.49 25.36 52.17
CA CYS A 11 -40.38 24.33 51.13
C CYS A 11 -38.93 24.31 50.61
N LEU A 12 -38.13 23.32 51.04
CA LEU A 12 -36.92 22.95 50.36
C LEU A 12 -37.29 22.26 49.02
N ALA A 13 -37.18 23.01 47.95
CA ALA A 13 -37.13 22.42 46.61
C ALA A 13 -35.76 21.73 46.42
N ALA A 14 -35.77 20.41 46.51
CA ALA A 14 -34.62 19.61 46.12
C ALA A 14 -34.41 19.77 44.61
N LEU A 15 -33.43 20.56 44.21
CA LEU A 15 -32.89 20.54 42.87
C LEU A 15 -32.20 19.21 42.66
N SER A 16 -32.91 18.25 42.11
CA SER A 16 -32.32 17.05 41.51
C SER A 16 -31.53 17.51 40.28
N THR A 17 -30.24 17.74 40.43
CA THR A 17 -29.31 17.76 39.31
C THR A 17 -29.38 16.41 38.66
N SER A 18 -30.13 16.32 37.57
CA SER A 18 -29.97 15.22 36.61
C SER A 18 -28.49 15.14 36.26
N ALA A 19 -27.82 14.08 36.70
CA ALA A 19 -26.54 13.73 36.15
C ALA A 19 -26.77 13.59 34.65
N ALA A 20 -26.24 14.55 33.87
CA ALA A 20 -26.27 14.45 32.42
C ALA A 20 -25.72 13.05 32.10
N ASP A 21 -26.53 12.21 31.49
CA ASP A 21 -26.09 10.90 30.99
C ASP A 21 -24.81 11.13 30.22
N ALA A 22 -23.68 10.74 30.79
CA ALA A 22 -22.38 10.84 30.13
C ALA A 22 -22.53 9.99 28.86
N LEU A 23 -22.58 10.66 27.70
CA LEU A 23 -22.74 9.99 26.41
C LEU A 23 -21.73 8.86 26.36
N LYS A 24 -22.18 7.63 26.11
CA LYS A 24 -21.30 6.47 25.94
C LYS A 24 -20.28 6.79 24.85
N PRO A 25 -18.99 6.50 25.07
CA PRO A 25 -17.97 6.71 24.04
C PRO A 25 -18.38 6.03 22.72
N THR A 26 -18.27 6.74 21.61
CA THR A 26 -18.75 6.30 20.30
C THR A 26 -17.75 5.39 19.64
N ASN A 27 -18.16 4.19 19.26
CA ASN A 27 -17.36 3.31 18.41
C ASN A 27 -17.19 3.91 17.01
N THR A 28 -16.11 3.56 16.34
CA THR A 28 -15.86 4.05 14.99
C THR A 28 -15.29 2.95 14.09
N ILE A 29 -15.81 2.87 12.87
CA ILE A 29 -15.33 1.99 11.81
C ILE A 29 -15.01 2.83 10.57
N VAL A 30 -13.84 2.64 9.98
CA VAL A 30 -13.47 3.19 8.68
C VAL A 30 -13.27 2.03 7.70
N LEU A 31 -14.15 1.93 6.72
CA LEU A 31 -14.10 0.98 5.61
C LEU A 31 -13.45 1.70 4.42
N PHE A 32 -12.24 1.29 4.05
CA PHE A 32 -11.40 2.00 3.11
C PHE A 32 -11.02 1.11 1.93
N VAL A 33 -11.56 1.37 0.76
CA VAL A 33 -11.39 0.51 -0.41
C VAL A 33 -10.17 0.94 -1.21
N ASP A 34 -9.51 0.00 -1.87
CA ASP A 34 -8.33 0.24 -2.72
C ASP A 34 -8.76 0.35 -4.19
N ASP A 35 -8.44 1.45 -4.86
CA ASP A 35 -8.72 1.70 -6.29
C ASP A 35 -10.22 1.75 -6.69
N MET A 36 -11.12 2.09 -5.79
CA MET A 36 -12.56 2.19 -6.10
C MET A 36 -12.89 3.58 -6.68
N GLY A 37 -13.38 3.62 -7.89
CA GLY A 37 -13.80 4.86 -8.54
C GLY A 37 -15.15 5.37 -8.05
N TYR A 38 -15.39 6.67 -8.29
CA TYR A 38 -16.58 7.37 -7.83
C TYR A 38 -17.89 6.67 -8.19
N ALA A 39 -18.07 6.28 -9.45
CA ALA A 39 -19.30 5.64 -9.93
C ALA A 39 -19.23 4.10 -9.93
N ASP A 40 -18.38 3.49 -9.12
CA ASP A 40 -18.26 2.03 -9.05
C ASP A 40 -19.38 1.38 -8.21
N ILE A 41 -20.14 2.14 -7.43
CA ILE A 41 -21.24 1.64 -6.58
C ILE A 41 -22.57 2.33 -6.87
N GLY A 42 -23.68 1.65 -6.55
CA GLY A 42 -25.04 2.12 -6.79
C GLY A 42 -25.34 3.53 -6.30
N PRO A 43 -25.00 3.90 -5.04
CA PRO A 43 -25.26 5.24 -4.50
C PRO A 43 -24.61 6.38 -5.27
N PHE A 44 -23.58 6.12 -6.07
CA PHE A 44 -22.84 7.09 -6.87
C PHE A 44 -23.01 6.92 -8.38
N GLY A 45 -23.99 6.11 -8.80
CA GLY A 45 -24.45 6.08 -10.19
C GLY A 45 -24.23 4.77 -10.95
N ASN A 46 -23.62 3.74 -10.35
CA ASN A 46 -23.56 2.42 -10.98
C ASN A 46 -24.97 1.81 -11.05
N LYS A 47 -25.37 1.39 -12.28
CA LYS A 47 -26.69 0.81 -12.51
C LYS A 47 -26.66 -0.70 -12.78
N THR A 48 -25.49 -1.27 -12.90
CA THR A 48 -25.29 -2.66 -13.32
C THR A 48 -24.74 -3.56 -12.23
N LEU A 49 -23.98 -3.01 -11.27
CA LEU A 49 -23.50 -3.75 -10.13
C LEU A 49 -24.56 -3.85 -9.03
N ARG A 50 -24.57 -4.98 -8.34
CA ARG A 50 -25.48 -5.24 -7.22
C ARG A 50 -24.78 -4.84 -5.92
N THR A 51 -25.12 -3.64 -5.42
CA THR A 51 -24.58 -3.11 -4.16
C THR A 51 -25.68 -2.80 -3.15
N PRO A 52 -26.59 -3.77 -2.81
CA PRO A 52 -27.78 -3.51 -1.99
C PRO A 52 -27.43 -3.06 -0.58
N HIS A 53 -26.31 -3.52 -0.01
CA HIS A 53 -25.88 -3.13 1.34
C HIS A 53 -25.32 -1.71 1.37
N LEU A 54 -24.54 -1.30 0.39
CA LEU A 54 -24.06 0.08 0.21
C LEU A 54 -25.21 1.02 -0.15
N ASP A 55 -26.18 0.57 -0.96
CA ASP A 55 -27.41 1.33 -1.26
C ASP A 55 -28.21 1.62 0.01
N ARG A 56 -28.35 0.62 0.87
CA ARG A 56 -29.00 0.77 2.17
C ARG A 56 -28.16 1.66 3.09
N PHE A 57 -26.85 1.46 3.14
CA PHE A 57 -25.92 2.25 3.95
C PHE A 57 -26.01 3.75 3.59
N ALA A 58 -26.11 4.07 2.29
CA ALA A 58 -26.28 5.45 1.81
C ALA A 58 -27.67 6.03 2.17
N LYS A 59 -28.74 5.21 2.14
CA LYS A 59 -30.07 5.64 2.58
C LYS A 59 -30.14 5.90 4.09
N GLU A 60 -29.35 5.19 4.87
CA GLU A 60 -29.26 5.34 6.33
C GLU A 60 -28.22 6.38 6.78
N GLY A 61 -27.42 6.91 5.85
CA GLY A 61 -26.33 7.85 6.11
C GLY A 61 -26.37 9.10 5.24
N MET A 62 -25.23 9.78 5.16
CA MET A 62 -24.98 10.96 4.33
C MET A 62 -23.95 10.62 3.25
N ARG A 63 -24.23 10.98 2.00
CA ARG A 63 -23.28 10.90 0.88
C ARG A 63 -22.54 12.20 0.73
N PHE A 64 -21.21 12.14 0.58
CA PHE A 64 -20.39 13.28 0.21
C PHE A 64 -20.07 13.19 -1.29
N THR A 65 -20.44 14.23 -2.04
CA THR A 65 -20.21 14.27 -3.50
C THR A 65 -18.94 14.99 -3.89
N SER A 66 -18.24 15.62 -2.94
CA SER A 66 -16.95 16.30 -3.12
C SER A 66 -15.97 15.87 -2.03
N PHE A 67 -15.72 14.55 -1.92
CA PHE A 67 -14.77 13.97 -0.98
C PHE A 67 -13.47 13.61 -1.70
N TYR A 68 -12.33 14.10 -1.19
CA TYR A 68 -11.05 14.01 -1.87
C TYR A 68 -10.05 13.11 -1.14
N ALA A 69 -9.44 12.24 -1.93
CA ALA A 69 -8.26 11.47 -1.58
C ALA A 69 -7.00 12.07 -2.22
N THR A 70 -5.96 11.28 -2.37
CA THR A 70 -4.76 11.59 -3.14
C THR A 70 -4.60 10.60 -4.30
N PRO A 71 -3.76 10.89 -5.32
CA PRO A 71 -3.77 10.10 -6.54
C PRO A 71 -3.26 8.65 -6.39
N VAL A 72 -2.63 8.27 -5.26
CA VAL A 72 -2.12 6.90 -5.04
C VAL A 72 -2.18 6.47 -3.57
N CYS A 73 -2.18 5.15 -3.36
CA CYS A 73 -2.52 4.45 -2.10
C CYS A 73 -1.76 4.95 -0.87
N SER A 74 -0.40 4.91 -0.86
CA SER A 74 0.38 5.25 0.36
C SER A 74 0.15 6.69 0.80
N MET A 75 0.03 7.63 -0.16
CA MET A 75 -0.26 9.03 0.13
C MET A 75 -1.62 9.18 0.80
N SER A 76 -2.66 8.55 0.27
CA SER A 76 -4.02 8.61 0.81
C SER A 76 -4.15 8.00 2.18
N ARG A 77 -3.54 6.83 2.39
CA ARG A 77 -3.54 6.13 3.68
C ARG A 77 -2.85 6.97 4.75
N ALA A 78 -1.70 7.57 4.42
CA ALA A 78 -1.01 8.51 5.30
C ALA A 78 -1.88 9.74 5.59
N SER A 79 -2.48 10.35 4.56
CA SER A 79 -3.33 11.53 4.72
C SER A 79 -4.56 11.28 5.58
N LEU A 80 -5.23 10.13 5.43
CA LEU A 80 -6.36 9.74 6.26
C LEU A 80 -5.96 9.57 7.73
N LEU A 81 -4.85 8.86 7.97
CA LEU A 81 -4.45 8.52 9.33
C LEU A 81 -3.83 9.69 10.08
N THR A 82 -3.18 10.65 9.40
CA THR A 82 -2.47 11.77 10.05
C THR A 82 -3.18 13.11 9.98
N GLY A 83 -4.23 13.24 9.16
CA GLY A 83 -4.91 14.52 8.94
C GLY A 83 -4.08 15.56 8.18
N CYS A 84 -3.06 15.11 7.42
CA CYS A 84 -2.12 15.98 6.73
C CYS A 84 -2.05 15.67 5.22
N TYR A 85 -1.77 16.68 4.41
CA TYR A 85 -1.32 16.43 3.05
C TYR A 85 -0.03 15.62 3.08
N ASN A 86 0.11 14.70 2.14
CA ASN A 86 1.30 13.86 2.03
C ASN A 86 2.61 14.66 1.91
N ALA A 87 2.59 15.85 1.30
CA ALA A 87 3.74 16.75 1.20
C ALA A 87 4.21 17.25 2.57
N ARG A 88 3.29 17.57 3.50
CA ARG A 88 3.64 18.03 4.85
C ARG A 88 4.40 16.98 5.66
N ILE A 89 4.08 15.72 5.49
CA ILE A 89 4.70 14.59 6.20
C ILE A 89 5.72 13.84 5.33
N SER A 90 6.15 14.44 4.25
CA SER A 90 7.14 13.90 3.30
C SER A 90 6.81 12.49 2.80
N MET A 91 5.54 12.08 2.82
CA MET A 91 5.12 10.79 2.27
C MET A 91 5.22 10.85 0.74
N PRO A 92 6.11 10.06 0.11
CA PRO A 92 6.20 10.01 -1.35
C PRO A 92 5.01 9.26 -1.95
N GLY A 93 5.06 8.96 -3.25
CA GLY A 93 4.07 8.12 -3.92
C GLY A 93 3.93 6.73 -3.29
N VAL A 94 3.89 5.70 -4.12
CA VAL A 94 3.75 4.30 -3.66
C VAL A 94 5.02 3.82 -2.97
N LEU A 95 4.90 3.20 -1.79
CA LEU A 95 5.99 2.51 -1.11
C LEU A 95 6.11 1.08 -1.61
N PHE A 96 7.33 0.67 -1.99
CA PHE A 96 7.63 -0.68 -2.47
C PHE A 96 8.43 -1.48 -1.43
N PRO A 97 8.41 -2.84 -1.47
CA PRO A 97 9.17 -3.67 -0.52
C PRO A 97 10.67 -3.34 -0.40
N PRO A 98 11.41 -2.88 -1.44
CA PRO A 98 12.79 -2.45 -1.27
C PRO A 98 12.96 -1.11 -0.53
N ASN A 99 11.91 -0.33 -0.38
CA ASN A 99 12.00 0.97 0.29
C ASN A 99 12.21 0.83 1.79
N ARG A 100 13.27 1.45 2.32
CA ARG A 100 13.60 1.49 3.76
C ARG A 100 12.99 2.70 4.44
N ILE A 101 11.78 3.07 4.04
CA ILE A 101 11.04 4.23 4.55
C ILE A 101 9.60 3.81 4.92
N GLY A 102 8.98 4.60 5.79
CA GLY A 102 7.58 4.44 6.19
C GLY A 102 7.04 5.69 6.86
N LEU A 103 5.82 5.62 7.37
CA LEU A 103 5.26 6.70 8.18
C LEU A 103 6.18 6.95 9.38
N HIS A 104 6.56 8.23 9.58
CA HIS A 104 7.49 8.55 10.66
C HIS A 104 6.89 8.16 12.02
N PRO A 105 7.63 7.49 12.92
CA PRO A 105 7.11 7.07 14.22
C PRO A 105 6.58 8.21 15.10
N ASP A 106 7.05 9.45 14.89
CA ASP A 106 6.57 10.62 15.61
C ASP A 106 5.29 11.22 15.01
N GLU A 107 4.78 10.72 13.86
CA GLU A 107 3.48 11.16 13.38
C GLU A 107 2.38 10.65 14.30
N VAL A 108 1.35 11.48 14.47
CA VAL A 108 0.19 11.10 15.29
C VAL A 108 -0.92 10.61 14.37
N THR A 109 -1.35 9.39 14.57
CA THR A 109 -2.40 8.73 13.79
C THR A 109 -3.77 8.79 14.48
N VAL A 110 -4.82 8.53 13.72
CA VAL A 110 -6.18 8.34 14.26
C VAL A 110 -6.19 7.25 15.35
N ALA A 111 -5.41 6.18 15.18
CA ALA A 111 -5.36 5.08 16.15
C ALA A 111 -4.71 5.52 17.48
N GLU A 112 -3.63 6.31 17.43
CA GLU A 112 -3.01 6.87 18.65
C GLU A 112 -3.94 7.85 19.36
N VAL A 113 -4.66 8.69 18.59
CA VAL A 113 -5.67 9.59 19.16
C VAL A 113 -6.80 8.79 19.84
N ALA A 114 -7.31 7.73 19.22
CA ALA A 114 -8.30 6.84 19.83
C ALA A 114 -7.75 6.18 21.10
N LYS A 115 -6.54 5.65 21.03
CA LYS A 115 -5.87 4.98 22.16
C LYS A 115 -5.65 5.91 23.36
N SER A 116 -5.35 7.19 23.12
CA SER A 116 -5.25 8.21 24.19
C SER A 116 -6.54 8.40 24.99
N ARG A 117 -7.68 7.97 24.43
CA ARG A 117 -9.00 7.99 25.07
C ARG A 117 -9.47 6.62 25.55
N GLY A 118 -8.57 5.62 25.59
CA GLY A 118 -8.84 4.29 26.10
C GLY A 118 -9.58 3.37 25.12
N TYR A 119 -9.61 3.70 23.84
CA TYR A 119 -10.19 2.85 22.80
C TYR A 119 -9.30 1.62 22.56
N GLU A 120 -9.93 0.49 22.29
CA GLU A 120 -9.30 -0.66 21.66
C GLU A 120 -9.20 -0.42 20.15
N THR A 121 -8.02 -0.61 19.59
CA THR A 121 -7.75 -0.24 18.19
C THR A 121 -7.36 -1.46 17.36
N MET A 122 -8.06 -1.69 16.25
CA MET A 122 -7.86 -2.82 15.36
C MET A 122 -7.69 -2.36 13.92
N MET A 123 -6.67 -2.89 13.24
CA MET A 123 -6.51 -2.73 11.80
C MET A 123 -6.64 -4.08 11.10
N ILE A 124 -7.43 -4.14 10.02
CA ILE A 124 -7.61 -5.35 9.21
C ILE A 124 -7.45 -4.98 7.74
N GLY A 125 -6.42 -5.50 7.05
CA GLY A 125 -6.23 -5.30 5.61
C GLY A 125 -4.89 -4.71 5.22
N LYS A 126 -4.85 -3.89 4.15
CA LYS A 126 -3.64 -3.34 3.54
C LYS A 126 -3.13 -2.10 4.29
N TRP A 127 -1.90 -2.18 4.83
CA TRP A 127 -1.25 -1.05 5.50
C TRP A 127 -0.64 -0.02 4.55
N HIS A 128 0.37 -0.39 3.81
CA HIS A 128 1.08 0.37 2.78
C HIS A 128 1.78 1.66 3.24
N LEU A 129 2.17 1.74 4.52
CA LEU A 129 2.89 2.88 5.11
C LEU A 129 4.25 2.52 5.70
N GLY A 130 4.87 1.45 5.18
CA GLY A 130 6.13 0.88 5.63
C GLY A 130 5.92 -0.51 6.22
N HIS A 131 6.82 -1.44 5.87
CA HIS A 131 6.68 -2.86 6.22
C HIS A 131 7.76 -3.35 7.17
N PHE A 132 8.72 -2.51 7.52
CA PHE A 132 9.70 -2.83 8.56
C PHE A 132 9.05 -2.73 9.94
N PRO A 133 9.57 -3.46 10.96
CA PRO A 133 8.96 -3.51 12.29
C PRO A 133 8.62 -2.15 12.88
N GLU A 134 9.49 -1.15 12.68
CA GLU A 134 9.34 0.22 13.20
C GLU A 134 8.14 0.97 12.61
N PHE A 135 7.65 0.54 11.45
CA PHE A 135 6.58 1.20 10.71
C PHE A 135 5.28 0.39 10.69
N LEU A 136 5.24 -0.80 11.32
CA LEU A 136 4.03 -1.63 11.33
C LEU A 136 2.87 -0.93 12.06
N PRO A 137 1.61 -1.30 11.77
CA PRO A 137 0.44 -0.71 12.41
C PRO A 137 0.49 -0.72 13.93
N THR A 138 1.05 -1.78 14.55
CA THR A 138 1.20 -1.91 16.00
C THR A 138 2.15 -0.87 16.62
N ARG A 139 2.99 -0.23 15.79
CA ARG A 139 3.88 0.88 16.18
C ARG A 139 3.29 2.24 15.86
N GLN A 140 2.10 2.27 15.25
CA GLN A 140 1.38 3.46 14.83
C GLN A 140 -0.03 3.53 15.48
N GLY A 141 -0.13 3.03 16.72
CA GLY A 141 -1.31 3.16 17.57
C GLY A 141 -2.32 2.02 17.53
N PHE A 142 -2.18 1.02 16.65
CA PHE A 142 -3.07 -0.13 16.65
C PHE A 142 -2.66 -1.18 17.69
N ASP A 143 -3.61 -1.67 18.48
CA ASP A 143 -3.38 -2.77 19.43
C ASP A 143 -3.27 -4.10 18.70
N HIS A 144 -4.03 -4.26 17.60
CA HIS A 144 -4.09 -5.48 16.80
C HIS A 144 -4.03 -5.17 15.31
N TYR A 145 -3.38 -6.07 14.58
CA TYR A 145 -3.26 -6.02 13.13
C TYR A 145 -3.45 -7.39 12.49
N PHE A 146 -4.24 -7.45 11.42
CA PHE A 146 -4.32 -8.61 10.54
C PHE A 146 -4.37 -8.16 9.09
N GLY A 147 -3.35 -8.47 8.27
CA GLY A 147 -3.36 -8.00 6.88
C GLY A 147 -2.01 -7.99 6.16
N LEU A 148 -1.99 -7.31 5.02
CA LEU A 148 -0.83 -7.15 4.16
C LEU A 148 -0.08 -5.85 4.46
N PRO A 149 1.25 -5.88 4.62
CA PRO A 149 2.02 -4.68 4.95
C PRO A 149 2.21 -3.72 3.76
N TYR A 150 1.93 -4.18 2.53
CA TYR A 150 1.99 -3.42 1.28
C TYR A 150 0.97 -3.96 0.26
N SER A 151 1.05 -3.54 -1.01
CA SER A 151 0.07 -3.90 -2.02
C SER A 151 0.14 -5.38 -2.43
N ASN A 152 -1.00 -5.97 -2.73
CA ASN A 152 -1.17 -7.38 -3.08
C ASN A 152 -0.50 -7.79 -4.41
N ASP A 153 -0.20 -6.85 -5.29
CA ASP A 153 0.57 -7.06 -6.52
C ASP A 153 2.09 -7.15 -6.27
N MET A 154 2.55 -6.71 -5.10
CA MET A 154 3.96 -6.75 -4.69
C MET A 154 4.32 -8.11 -4.11
N LYS A 155 4.31 -9.15 -4.97
CA LYS A 155 4.50 -10.55 -4.62
C LYS A 155 5.68 -11.17 -5.37
N GLN A 156 6.05 -12.39 -4.98
CA GLN A 156 7.24 -13.07 -5.51
C GLN A 156 7.24 -13.25 -7.03
N SER A 157 6.07 -13.41 -7.66
CA SER A 157 5.96 -13.51 -9.11
C SER A 157 6.30 -12.20 -9.86
N ARG A 158 6.41 -11.07 -9.15
CA ARG A 158 6.86 -9.80 -9.68
C ARG A 158 8.35 -9.63 -9.38
N ALA A 159 9.15 -9.36 -10.39
CA ALA A 159 10.61 -9.31 -10.30
C ALA A 159 11.10 -8.44 -9.12
N GLY A 160 11.99 -9.01 -8.30
CA GLY A 160 12.67 -8.32 -7.20
C GLY A 160 11.87 -8.13 -5.93
N PHE A 161 10.63 -8.63 -5.83
CA PHE A 161 9.86 -8.56 -4.60
C PHE A 161 9.95 -9.86 -3.78
N PRO A 162 9.92 -9.75 -2.43
CA PRO A 162 9.83 -10.93 -1.57
C PRO A 162 8.46 -11.61 -1.71
N PRO A 163 8.30 -12.85 -1.21
CA PRO A 163 6.97 -13.44 -1.06
C PRO A 163 6.05 -12.52 -0.26
N LEU A 164 4.81 -12.33 -0.73
CA LEU A 164 3.82 -11.47 -0.09
C LEU A 164 3.45 -12.03 1.29
N PRO A 165 3.74 -11.33 2.40
CA PRO A 165 3.42 -11.83 3.73
C PRO A 165 2.02 -11.40 4.17
N LEU A 166 1.34 -12.28 4.89
CA LEU A 166 0.16 -11.94 5.70
C LEU A 166 0.57 -11.91 7.16
N TYR A 167 0.31 -10.79 7.80
CA TYR A 167 0.65 -10.56 9.21
C TYR A 167 -0.54 -10.79 10.14
N ARG A 168 -0.23 -11.26 11.36
CA ARG A 168 -1.04 -11.07 12.56
C ARG A 168 -0.14 -10.37 13.59
N ASP A 169 -0.53 -9.15 13.93
CA ASP A 169 0.28 -8.21 14.70
C ASP A 169 1.67 -8.01 14.04
N GLU A 170 2.76 -8.42 14.70
CA GLU A 170 4.12 -8.31 14.17
C GLU A 170 4.65 -9.64 13.59
N LYS A 171 3.81 -10.68 13.48
CA LYS A 171 4.20 -12.00 13.00
C LYS A 171 3.65 -12.31 11.63
N VAL A 172 4.51 -12.80 10.74
CA VAL A 172 4.07 -13.40 9.47
C VAL A 172 3.40 -14.74 9.79
N VAL A 173 2.11 -14.85 9.49
CA VAL A 173 1.34 -16.08 9.71
C VAL A 173 1.17 -16.91 8.43
N GLU A 174 1.36 -16.29 7.26
CA GLU A 174 1.25 -16.93 5.96
C GLU A 174 2.09 -16.16 4.92
N THR A 175 2.62 -16.82 3.91
CA THR A 175 3.28 -16.21 2.75
C THR A 175 2.56 -16.57 1.47
N GLU A 176 2.45 -15.60 0.53
CA GLU A 176 1.66 -15.76 -0.71
C GLU A 176 0.23 -16.23 -0.43
N PRO A 177 -0.53 -15.51 0.42
CA PRO A 177 -1.89 -15.92 0.76
C PRO A 177 -2.77 -15.99 -0.49
N ASP A 178 -3.74 -16.90 -0.47
CA ASP A 178 -4.78 -16.95 -1.50
C ASP A 178 -5.57 -15.64 -1.52
N GLN A 179 -5.31 -14.80 -2.51
CA GLN A 179 -5.91 -13.48 -2.62
C GLN A 179 -7.43 -13.52 -2.83
N SER A 180 -7.96 -14.64 -3.34
CA SER A 180 -9.42 -14.82 -3.49
C SER A 180 -10.14 -14.91 -2.15
N GLN A 181 -9.43 -15.20 -1.08
CA GLN A 181 -9.98 -15.32 0.27
C GLN A 181 -9.79 -14.07 1.13
N LEU A 182 -9.03 -13.06 0.67
CA LEU A 182 -8.66 -11.93 1.52
C LEU A 182 -9.87 -11.12 1.98
N THR A 183 -10.78 -10.73 1.09
CA THR A 183 -11.98 -9.96 1.46
C THR A 183 -12.84 -10.72 2.46
N ARG A 184 -13.04 -12.03 2.24
CA ARG A 184 -13.76 -12.89 3.18
C ARG A 184 -13.07 -12.95 4.54
N ARG A 185 -11.76 -13.24 4.57
CA ARG A 185 -10.97 -13.36 5.82
C ARG A 185 -10.99 -12.06 6.62
N TYR A 186 -10.85 -10.91 5.94
CA TYR A 186 -10.95 -9.59 6.57
C TYR A 186 -12.34 -9.35 7.16
N THR A 187 -13.38 -9.78 6.46
CA THR A 187 -14.76 -9.67 6.94
C THR A 187 -15.00 -10.55 8.17
N GLU A 188 -14.54 -11.79 8.12
CA GLU A 188 -14.66 -12.74 9.25
C GLU A 188 -13.91 -12.23 10.49
N GLU A 189 -12.70 -11.69 10.31
CA GLU A 189 -11.90 -11.09 11.39
C GLU A 189 -12.61 -9.85 11.98
N ALA A 190 -13.17 -8.98 11.14
CA ALA A 190 -13.91 -7.80 11.57
C ALA A 190 -15.19 -8.20 12.33
N VAL A 191 -15.95 -9.16 11.84
CA VAL A 191 -17.17 -9.68 12.51
C VAL A 191 -16.82 -10.33 13.85
N GLN A 192 -15.75 -11.12 13.90
CA GLN A 192 -15.27 -11.71 15.15
C GLN A 192 -14.87 -10.62 16.15
N PHE A 193 -14.13 -9.59 15.70
CA PHE A 193 -13.78 -8.45 16.52
C PHE A 193 -15.02 -7.75 17.08
N LEU A 194 -16.06 -7.51 16.28
CA LEU A 194 -17.30 -6.88 16.72
C LEU A 194 -18.11 -7.75 17.71
N ARG A 195 -18.07 -9.07 17.57
CA ARG A 195 -18.76 -10.02 18.46
C ARG A 195 -18.04 -10.25 19.78
N THR A 196 -16.78 -9.91 19.87
CA THR A 196 -16.02 -10.03 21.12
C THR A 196 -16.58 -9.04 22.14
N LYS A 197 -17.01 -9.55 23.31
CA LYS A 197 -17.51 -8.71 24.40
C LYS A 197 -16.39 -7.83 24.94
N ARG A 198 -16.63 -6.53 25.03
CA ARG A 198 -15.68 -5.54 25.53
C ARG A 198 -16.37 -4.45 26.35
N GLU A 199 -15.62 -3.87 27.26
CA GLU A 199 -16.05 -2.72 28.06
C GLU A 199 -15.58 -1.39 27.45
N LYS A 200 -14.49 -1.44 26.67
CA LYS A 200 -13.90 -0.28 26.01
C LYS A 200 -14.60 0.02 24.68
N PRO A 201 -14.71 1.29 24.30
CA PRO A 201 -15.06 1.64 22.93
C PRO A 201 -13.94 1.19 21.97
N PHE A 202 -14.24 1.12 20.67
CA PHE A 202 -13.26 0.66 19.69
C PHE A 202 -13.16 1.60 18.49
N PHE A 203 -11.97 1.57 17.88
CA PHE A 203 -11.69 2.07 16.55
C PHE A 203 -11.24 0.91 15.65
N LEU A 204 -12.02 0.61 14.62
CA LEU A 204 -11.69 -0.38 13.59
C LEU A 204 -11.37 0.32 12.26
N TYR A 205 -10.15 0.15 11.77
CA TYR A 205 -9.73 0.55 10.43
C TYR A 205 -9.64 -0.69 9.55
N LEU A 206 -10.50 -0.77 8.52
CA LEU A 206 -10.58 -1.89 7.58
C LEU A 206 -10.24 -1.41 6.16
N PRO A 207 -8.95 -1.25 5.86
CA PRO A 207 -8.48 -0.98 4.50
C PRO A 207 -8.44 -2.27 3.69
N TYR A 208 -9.45 -2.45 2.84
CA TYR A 208 -9.51 -3.60 1.94
C TYR A 208 -8.31 -3.63 0.99
N THR A 209 -7.92 -4.83 0.55
CA THR A 209 -6.90 -5.03 -0.47
C THR A 209 -7.51 -4.95 -1.88
N MET A 210 -8.76 -5.39 -2.02
CA MET A 210 -9.55 -5.28 -3.24
C MET A 210 -10.19 -3.87 -3.29
N ILE A 211 -10.34 -3.31 -4.45
CA ILE A 211 -10.34 -3.90 -5.80
C ILE A 211 -9.03 -3.63 -6.57
N HIS A 212 -7.89 -3.59 -5.89
CA HIS A 212 -6.59 -3.44 -6.54
C HIS A 212 -6.20 -4.71 -7.31
N ASP A 213 -5.55 -4.54 -8.48
CA ASP A 213 -4.99 -5.66 -9.23
C ASP A 213 -3.87 -6.41 -8.44
N PRO A 214 -3.75 -7.73 -8.60
CA PRO A 214 -4.61 -8.64 -9.37
C PRO A 214 -5.97 -8.83 -8.70
N LEU A 215 -7.02 -8.68 -9.49
CA LEU A 215 -8.40 -8.84 -9.02
C LEU A 215 -8.64 -10.28 -8.56
N ALA A 216 -9.27 -10.43 -7.41
CA ALA A 216 -9.67 -11.72 -6.87
C ALA A 216 -10.95 -11.58 -6.04
N SER A 217 -11.78 -12.62 -6.06
CA SER A 217 -12.99 -12.75 -5.26
C SER A 217 -13.18 -14.20 -4.87
N SER A 218 -13.87 -14.43 -3.76
CA SER A 218 -14.18 -15.80 -3.32
C SER A 218 -15.16 -16.49 -4.26
N GLU A 219 -15.20 -17.82 -4.22
CA GLU A 219 -16.06 -18.67 -5.07
C GLU A 219 -17.55 -18.29 -4.99
N GLY A 220 -17.96 -17.66 -3.88
CA GLY A 220 -19.31 -17.12 -3.71
C GLY A 220 -19.66 -15.99 -4.69
N PHE A 221 -18.65 -15.28 -5.20
CA PHE A 221 -18.82 -14.09 -6.07
C PHE A 221 -18.21 -14.26 -7.45
N LYS A 222 -17.18 -15.07 -7.60
CA LYS A 222 -16.43 -15.30 -8.82
C LYS A 222 -17.32 -15.70 -10.00
N GLY A 223 -17.25 -14.92 -11.09
CA GLY A 223 -17.98 -15.13 -12.32
C GLY A 223 -19.49 -14.82 -12.23
N LYS A 224 -19.95 -14.11 -11.19
CA LYS A 224 -21.38 -13.84 -10.96
C LYS A 224 -21.81 -12.43 -11.32
N SER A 225 -20.86 -11.49 -11.39
CA SER A 225 -21.16 -10.10 -11.71
C SER A 225 -21.26 -9.87 -13.22
N ALA A 226 -22.18 -8.98 -13.62
CA ALA A 226 -22.31 -8.52 -15.00
C ALA A 226 -21.09 -7.75 -15.52
N GLN A 227 -20.23 -7.23 -14.61
CA GLN A 227 -19.01 -6.49 -14.94
C GLN A 227 -17.73 -7.36 -14.83
N GLY A 228 -17.87 -8.69 -14.76
CA GLY A 228 -16.73 -9.61 -14.68
C GLY A 228 -15.94 -9.48 -13.36
N PRO A 229 -14.63 -9.80 -13.35
CA PRO A 229 -13.84 -9.89 -12.10
C PRO A 229 -13.87 -8.63 -11.24
N ILE A 230 -13.92 -7.44 -11.83
CA ILE A 230 -14.00 -6.18 -11.08
C ILE A 230 -15.35 -6.08 -10.33
N GLY A 231 -16.42 -6.44 -11.00
CA GLY A 231 -17.75 -6.45 -10.41
C GLY A 231 -17.88 -7.54 -9.34
N ASP A 232 -17.29 -8.72 -9.53
CA ASP A 232 -17.26 -9.79 -8.54
C ASP A 232 -16.62 -9.29 -7.22
N ALA A 233 -15.50 -8.58 -7.32
CA ALA A 233 -14.78 -8.03 -6.16
C ALA A 233 -15.58 -6.90 -5.48
N ILE A 234 -16.23 -6.01 -6.24
CA ILE A 234 -17.07 -4.95 -5.67
C ILE A 234 -18.30 -5.53 -4.97
N GLU A 235 -18.97 -6.51 -5.56
CA GLU A 235 -20.14 -7.17 -4.96
C GLU A 235 -19.74 -7.96 -3.69
N GLU A 236 -18.51 -8.49 -3.60
CA GLU A 236 -17.98 -9.10 -2.37
C GLU A 236 -17.69 -8.05 -1.28
N ILE A 237 -17.20 -6.86 -1.64
CA ILE A 237 -17.06 -5.74 -0.68
C ILE A 237 -18.43 -5.30 -0.18
N ASP A 238 -19.43 -5.19 -1.06
CA ASP A 238 -20.82 -4.88 -0.64
C ASP A 238 -21.35 -5.91 0.37
N TRP A 239 -21.15 -7.20 0.10
CA TRP A 239 -21.46 -8.26 1.06
C TRP A 239 -20.73 -8.08 2.39
N SER A 240 -19.44 -7.76 2.35
CA SER A 240 -18.63 -7.51 3.56
C SER A 240 -19.22 -6.39 4.40
N VAL A 241 -19.59 -5.26 3.76
CA VAL A 241 -20.29 -4.15 4.45
C VAL A 241 -21.58 -4.65 5.09
N GLY A 242 -22.33 -5.47 4.37
CA GLY A 242 -23.56 -6.10 4.90
C GLY A 242 -23.33 -6.92 6.16
N GLN A 243 -22.26 -7.75 6.18
CA GLN A 243 -21.91 -8.60 7.35
C GLN A 243 -21.50 -7.74 8.56
N ILE A 244 -20.70 -6.70 8.34
CA ILE A 244 -20.27 -5.77 9.40
C ILE A 244 -21.48 -5.04 9.99
N MET A 245 -22.36 -4.52 9.15
CA MET A 245 -23.57 -3.82 9.61
C MET A 245 -24.54 -4.78 10.33
N ALA A 246 -24.62 -6.04 9.91
CA ALA A 246 -25.41 -7.06 10.62
C ALA A 246 -24.82 -7.35 12.01
N ALA A 247 -23.50 -7.53 12.11
CA ALA A 247 -22.82 -7.75 13.38
C ALA A 247 -23.00 -6.58 14.36
N LEU A 248 -22.96 -5.34 13.89
CA LEU A 248 -23.24 -4.16 14.74
C LEU A 248 -24.66 -4.20 15.32
N ARG A 249 -25.65 -4.57 14.50
CA ARG A 249 -27.04 -4.70 14.97
C ARG A 249 -27.22 -5.87 15.95
N GLU A 250 -26.65 -7.03 15.64
CA GLU A 250 -26.67 -8.21 16.51
C GLU A 250 -26.09 -7.94 17.91
N GLN A 251 -25.05 -7.11 17.97
CA GLN A 251 -24.36 -6.75 19.20
C GLN A 251 -24.93 -5.49 19.89
N ASN A 252 -25.99 -4.89 19.36
CA ASN A 252 -26.57 -3.62 19.84
C ASN A 252 -25.56 -2.46 19.87
N LEU A 253 -24.64 -2.44 18.91
CA LEU A 253 -23.59 -1.41 18.74
C LEU A 253 -23.96 -0.38 17.67
N ASP A 254 -24.96 -0.66 16.84
CA ASP A 254 -25.29 0.08 15.62
C ASP A 254 -25.58 1.56 15.89
N GLU A 255 -26.39 1.88 16.90
CA GLU A 255 -26.78 3.26 17.25
C GLU A 255 -25.60 4.10 17.79
N ASN A 256 -24.62 3.46 18.41
CA ASN A 256 -23.46 4.10 19.00
C ASN A 256 -22.17 3.91 18.17
N THR A 257 -22.30 3.71 16.86
CA THR A 257 -21.15 3.53 15.97
C THR A 257 -21.23 4.47 14.76
N LEU A 258 -20.19 5.29 14.60
CA LEU A 258 -19.93 6.02 13.36
C LEU A 258 -19.24 5.08 12.37
N VAL A 259 -19.81 4.90 11.18
CA VAL A 259 -19.21 4.12 10.11
C VAL A 259 -18.95 5.03 8.92
N ILE A 260 -17.70 5.05 8.43
CA ILE A 260 -17.23 5.79 7.26
C ILE A 260 -16.86 4.77 6.18
N PHE A 261 -17.37 4.93 4.97
CA PHE A 261 -17.01 4.17 3.78
C PHE A 261 -16.44 5.12 2.73
N THR A 262 -15.23 4.85 2.23
CA THR A 262 -14.61 5.65 1.15
C THR A 262 -13.48 4.88 0.46
N SER A 263 -12.79 5.50 -0.51
CA SER A 263 -11.68 4.92 -1.27
C SER A 263 -10.38 5.71 -1.07
N ASP A 264 -9.25 5.07 -1.40
CA ASP A 264 -7.94 5.69 -1.29
C ASP A 264 -7.55 6.49 -2.55
N ASN A 265 -7.99 6.11 -3.71
CA ASN A 265 -7.81 6.83 -4.98
C ASN A 265 -8.79 6.29 -6.03
N GLY A 266 -8.90 7.00 -7.14
CA GLY A 266 -9.71 6.57 -8.26
C GLY A 266 -9.27 5.26 -8.91
N PRO A 267 -10.04 4.73 -9.87
CA PRO A 267 -9.88 3.39 -10.43
C PRO A 267 -8.59 3.23 -11.22
N SER A 268 -7.92 2.09 -11.08
CA SER A 268 -6.72 1.76 -11.85
C SER A 268 -7.08 1.31 -13.25
N GLY A 269 -6.50 1.96 -14.29
CA GLY A 269 -6.64 1.55 -15.70
C GLY A 269 -8.05 1.60 -16.28
N ARG A 270 -9.02 2.18 -15.57
CA ARG A 270 -10.44 2.29 -15.94
C ARG A 270 -10.87 3.76 -15.97
N ALA A 271 -11.95 4.05 -16.69
CA ALA A 271 -12.61 5.35 -16.63
C ALA A 271 -13.32 5.54 -15.27
N ALA A 272 -13.44 6.78 -14.84
CA ALA A 272 -14.10 7.18 -13.60
C ALA A 272 -15.29 8.14 -13.87
N PRO A 273 -16.29 7.77 -14.67
CA PRO A 273 -17.38 8.67 -15.00
C PRO A 273 -18.08 9.18 -13.71
N PRO A 274 -18.59 10.43 -13.69
CA PRO A 274 -18.63 11.41 -14.78
C PRO A 274 -17.31 12.20 -14.93
N PHE A 275 -16.25 11.84 -14.23
CA PHE A 275 -14.98 12.55 -14.17
C PHE A 275 -13.99 12.05 -15.22
N SER A 276 -13.03 12.90 -15.58
CA SER A 276 -11.83 12.50 -16.31
C SER A 276 -10.74 12.05 -15.34
N GLY A 277 -9.76 11.32 -15.87
CA GLY A 277 -8.64 10.81 -15.11
C GLY A 277 -8.96 9.50 -14.38
N ASN A 278 -7.94 8.99 -13.74
CA ASN A 278 -7.96 7.76 -12.95
C ASN A 278 -6.76 7.74 -12.00
N LYS A 279 -6.53 6.64 -11.29
CA LYS A 279 -5.40 6.45 -10.36
C LYS A 279 -4.10 7.05 -10.90
N GLY A 280 -3.40 7.80 -10.06
CA GLY A 280 -2.13 8.47 -10.38
C GLY A 280 -2.28 9.83 -11.05
N THR A 281 -3.51 10.36 -11.23
CA THR A 281 -3.76 11.72 -11.73
C THR A 281 -4.48 12.55 -10.67
N ASN A 282 -4.24 13.87 -10.69
CA ASN A 282 -4.97 14.83 -9.89
C ASN A 282 -6.22 15.41 -10.62
N LEU A 283 -6.66 14.75 -11.70
CA LEU A 283 -7.99 14.98 -12.27
C LEU A 283 -9.06 14.43 -11.32
N GLU A 284 -10.29 14.94 -11.42
CA GLU A 284 -11.36 14.56 -10.49
C GLU A 284 -11.53 13.04 -10.39
N GLY A 285 -11.45 12.30 -11.50
CA GLY A 285 -11.57 10.84 -11.51
C GLY A 285 -10.41 10.08 -10.86
N GLY A 286 -9.29 10.74 -10.54
CA GLY A 286 -8.18 10.12 -9.83
C GLY A 286 -8.19 10.35 -8.32
N VAL A 287 -8.95 11.34 -7.85
CA VAL A 287 -8.86 11.81 -6.45
C VAL A 287 -10.20 12.14 -5.79
N ARG A 288 -11.32 12.18 -6.54
CA ARG A 288 -12.65 12.41 -6.00
C ARG A 288 -13.38 11.10 -5.83
N GLU A 289 -13.57 10.71 -4.57
CA GLU A 289 -13.94 9.36 -4.20
C GLU A 289 -15.38 9.25 -3.69
N PRO A 290 -16.02 8.07 -3.80
CA PRO A 290 -17.28 7.85 -3.13
C PRO A 290 -17.06 7.89 -1.61
N CYS A 291 -17.88 8.66 -0.90
CA CYS A 291 -17.83 8.68 0.56
C CYS A 291 -19.24 8.69 1.15
N ILE A 292 -19.47 7.77 2.09
CA ILE A 292 -20.72 7.65 2.84
C ILE A 292 -20.36 7.60 4.32
N MET A 293 -21.00 8.43 5.14
CA MET A 293 -20.86 8.43 6.60
C MET A 293 -22.21 8.17 7.23
N ARG A 294 -22.27 7.20 8.14
CA ARG A 294 -23.50 6.81 8.83
C ARG A 294 -23.30 6.78 10.34
N TRP A 295 -24.15 7.47 11.04
CA TRP A 295 -24.22 7.48 12.51
C TRP A 295 -25.67 7.73 12.93
N PRO A 296 -26.42 6.71 13.29
CA PRO A 296 -27.82 6.83 13.63
C PRO A 296 -28.07 7.87 14.72
N GLY A 297 -29.10 8.68 14.52
CA GLY A 297 -29.46 9.75 15.46
C GLY A 297 -28.52 10.96 15.51
N ARG A 298 -27.39 10.93 14.79
CA ARG A 298 -26.39 12.01 14.73
C ARG A 298 -26.20 12.56 13.33
N ILE A 299 -26.23 11.71 12.31
CA ILE A 299 -26.17 12.10 10.91
C ILE A 299 -27.55 11.93 10.31
N PRO A 300 -28.16 12.99 9.70
CA PRO A 300 -29.44 12.88 9.04
C PRO A 300 -29.40 11.88 7.89
N ALA A 301 -30.26 10.85 7.97
CA ALA A 301 -30.32 9.76 6.99
C ALA A 301 -30.75 10.24 5.60
N GLY A 302 -30.19 9.62 4.54
CA GLY A 302 -30.55 9.86 3.15
C GLY A 302 -30.13 11.24 2.62
N THR A 303 -29.28 11.96 3.33
CA THR A 303 -28.84 13.30 2.93
C THR A 303 -27.62 13.27 2.02
N THR A 304 -27.36 14.40 1.35
CA THR A 304 -26.19 14.59 0.49
C THR A 304 -25.50 15.89 0.88
N CYS A 305 -24.17 15.84 1.00
CA CYS A 305 -23.29 16.97 1.24
C CYS A 305 -22.40 17.20 0.01
N ASP A 306 -22.43 18.39 -0.57
CA ASP A 306 -21.61 18.79 -1.73
C ASP A 306 -20.36 19.59 -1.34
N ARG A 307 -20.19 19.86 -0.05
CA ARG A 307 -19.06 20.62 0.48
C ARG A 307 -17.75 19.87 0.29
N ILE A 308 -16.67 20.63 0.07
CA ILE A 308 -15.33 20.06 -0.04
C ILE A 308 -14.94 19.41 1.29
N ALA A 309 -14.64 18.13 1.24
CA ALA A 309 -14.14 17.32 2.33
C ALA A 309 -13.09 16.32 1.76
N GLY A 310 -12.37 15.64 2.62
CA GLY A 310 -11.40 14.65 2.15
C GLY A 310 -10.79 13.79 3.24
N ASN A 311 -9.92 12.87 2.85
CA ASN A 311 -9.24 11.95 3.75
C ASN A 311 -8.51 12.65 4.90
N ILE A 312 -7.92 13.83 4.64
CA ILE A 312 -7.25 14.64 5.67
C ILE A 312 -8.20 15.11 6.81
N ASP A 313 -9.51 15.11 6.58
CA ASP A 313 -10.50 15.54 7.55
C ASP A 313 -10.92 14.45 8.53
N VAL A 314 -10.53 13.19 8.26
CA VAL A 314 -10.92 12.04 9.07
C VAL A 314 -10.32 12.14 10.48
N LEU A 315 -9.02 12.41 10.61
CA LEU A 315 -8.38 12.50 11.93
C LEU A 315 -9.01 13.59 12.82
N PRO A 316 -9.13 14.87 12.41
CA PRO A 316 -9.72 15.88 13.27
C PRO A 316 -11.19 15.63 13.59
N THR A 317 -11.95 15.04 12.66
CA THR A 317 -13.35 14.63 12.90
C THR A 317 -13.41 13.54 13.95
N LEU A 318 -12.61 12.48 13.82
CA LEU A 318 -12.60 11.37 14.76
C LEU A 318 -12.04 11.77 16.14
N ALA A 319 -11.07 12.68 16.20
CA ALA A 319 -10.60 13.22 17.47
C ALA A 319 -11.76 13.85 18.27
N LYS A 320 -12.64 14.61 17.60
CA LYS A 320 -13.86 15.15 18.23
C LYS A 320 -14.84 14.06 18.66
N VAL A 321 -15.04 13.05 17.83
CA VAL A 321 -15.90 11.88 18.15
C VAL A 321 -15.37 11.14 19.38
N PHE A 322 -14.06 10.95 19.49
CA PHE A 322 -13.40 10.31 20.63
C PHE A 322 -13.35 11.20 21.89
N GLY A 323 -13.66 12.50 21.78
CA GLY A 323 -13.47 13.46 22.85
C GLY A 323 -11.99 13.71 23.16
N ALA A 324 -11.12 13.56 22.15
CA ALA A 324 -9.67 13.78 22.24
C ALA A 324 -9.29 15.18 21.78
N GLU A 325 -8.18 15.69 22.34
CA GLU A 325 -7.54 16.90 21.81
C GLU A 325 -6.61 16.51 20.64
N LEU A 326 -6.55 17.38 19.63
CA LEU A 326 -5.57 17.27 18.56
C LEU A 326 -4.17 17.63 19.07
N PRO A 327 -3.09 17.07 18.48
CA PRO A 327 -1.74 17.48 18.78
C PRO A 327 -1.56 18.99 18.62
N LYS A 328 -0.92 19.66 19.61
CA LYS A 328 -0.67 21.10 19.58
C LYS A 328 0.73 21.47 19.10
N ASP A 329 1.61 20.47 18.99
CA ASP A 329 3.02 20.59 18.60
C ASP A 329 3.24 20.58 17.08
N ARG A 330 2.16 20.40 16.31
CA ARG A 330 2.20 20.28 14.84
C ARG A 330 0.97 20.85 14.16
N ILE A 331 1.15 21.23 12.89
CA ILE A 331 0.04 21.69 12.05
C ILE A 331 -0.61 20.47 11.39
N LEU A 332 -1.95 20.44 11.44
CA LEU A 332 -2.80 19.51 10.69
C LEU A 332 -3.54 20.28 9.60
N ASP A 333 -3.65 19.69 8.41
CA ASP A 333 -4.34 20.29 7.25
C ASP A 333 -5.84 20.03 7.29
N GLY A 334 -6.23 18.93 7.93
CA GLY A 334 -7.61 18.50 8.10
C GLY A 334 -8.48 19.45 8.93
N ARG A 335 -9.79 19.32 8.75
CA ARG A 335 -10.82 20.06 9.49
C ARG A 335 -11.87 19.10 10.03
N ASP A 336 -12.46 19.43 11.17
CA ASP A 336 -13.59 18.68 11.74
C ASP A 336 -14.82 18.80 10.84
N LEU A 337 -15.33 17.67 10.37
CA LEU A 337 -16.56 17.58 9.56
C LEU A 337 -17.83 17.57 10.41
N GLY A 338 -17.74 17.58 11.74
CA GLY A 338 -18.89 17.54 12.65
C GLY A 338 -20.04 18.50 12.26
N PRO A 339 -19.77 19.78 11.93
CA PRO A 339 -20.83 20.70 11.47
C PRO A 339 -21.55 20.22 10.21
N LEU A 340 -20.83 19.64 9.24
CA LEU A 340 -21.40 19.10 7.99
C LEU A 340 -22.17 17.81 8.26
N LEU A 341 -21.69 16.96 9.17
CA LEU A 341 -22.35 15.72 9.55
C LEU A 341 -23.68 15.98 10.26
N ALA A 342 -23.77 17.05 11.05
CA ALA A 342 -25.01 17.45 11.70
C ALA A 342 -26.00 18.12 10.71
N ASN A 343 -25.49 18.84 9.71
CA ASN A 343 -26.29 19.54 8.70
C ASN A 343 -25.51 19.66 7.39
N SER A 344 -25.92 18.89 6.38
CA SER A 344 -25.25 18.88 5.06
C SER A 344 -25.19 20.25 4.37
N ASN A 345 -26.06 21.19 4.77
CA ASN A 345 -26.11 22.56 4.24
C ASN A 345 -25.35 23.57 5.13
N ALA A 346 -24.65 23.13 6.17
CA ALA A 346 -23.83 24.01 6.99
C ALA A 346 -22.77 24.75 6.17
N ALA A 347 -22.22 25.83 6.73
CA ALA A 347 -21.09 26.53 6.13
C ALA A 347 -19.92 25.55 5.86
N PRO A 348 -19.19 25.71 4.75
CA PRO A 348 -18.04 24.87 4.44
C PRO A 348 -17.02 24.92 5.59
N VAL A 349 -16.49 23.77 5.99
CA VAL A 349 -15.38 23.69 6.97
C VAL A 349 -14.05 24.06 6.31
N ARG A 350 -14.01 23.98 4.98
CA ARG A 350 -12.97 24.52 4.09
C ARG A 350 -13.58 24.96 2.77
N ASP A 351 -12.99 25.92 2.13
CA ASP A 351 -13.30 26.33 0.76
C ASP A 351 -12.18 25.97 -0.23
N THR A 352 -10.99 25.60 0.28
CA THR A 352 -9.79 25.32 -0.51
C THR A 352 -9.30 23.90 -0.28
N HIS A 353 -8.93 23.20 -1.38
CA HIS A 353 -8.26 21.90 -1.37
C HIS A 353 -7.03 21.94 -2.27
N LEU A 354 -5.92 21.32 -1.81
CA LEU A 354 -4.65 21.26 -2.51
C LEU A 354 -4.41 19.85 -3.06
N TYR A 355 -3.93 19.77 -4.29
CA TYR A 355 -3.66 18.50 -4.97
C TYR A 355 -2.16 18.33 -5.16
N PHE A 356 -1.58 17.38 -4.43
CA PHE A 356 -0.17 17.03 -4.55
C PHE A 356 -0.02 15.76 -5.39
N ASN A 357 0.97 15.76 -6.28
CA ASN A 357 1.32 14.55 -7.04
C ASN A 357 2.28 13.63 -6.26
N ALA A 358 2.59 12.46 -6.84
CA ALA A 358 3.48 11.46 -6.23
C ALA A 358 4.90 12.00 -5.92
N GLY A 359 5.33 13.05 -6.61
CA GLY A 359 6.59 13.77 -6.34
C GLY A 359 6.47 14.85 -5.27
N GLN A 360 5.37 14.92 -4.52
CA GLN A 360 5.08 15.91 -3.48
C GLN A 360 5.01 17.36 -4.01
N LYS A 361 4.83 17.55 -5.32
CA LYS A 361 4.66 18.88 -5.91
C LYS A 361 3.19 19.26 -5.91
N LEU A 362 2.88 20.49 -5.54
CA LEU A 362 1.54 21.05 -5.64
C LEU A 362 1.17 21.21 -7.11
N GLU A 363 0.26 20.34 -7.58
CA GLU A 363 -0.11 20.26 -9.00
C GLU A 363 -1.36 21.07 -9.31
N ALA A 364 -2.31 21.13 -8.38
CA ALA A 364 -3.53 21.92 -8.55
C ALA A 364 -4.06 22.45 -7.22
N ILE A 365 -4.94 23.44 -7.31
CA ILE A 365 -5.73 24.00 -6.22
C ILE A 365 -7.19 24.10 -6.63
N ARG A 366 -8.11 23.71 -5.73
CA ARG A 366 -9.54 23.95 -5.86
C ARG A 366 -9.99 24.95 -4.80
N GLN A 367 -10.80 25.95 -5.20
CA GLN A 367 -11.51 26.81 -4.27
C GLN A 367 -12.97 26.97 -4.74
N GLY A 368 -13.88 26.52 -3.91
CA GLY A 368 -15.30 26.42 -4.30
C GLY A 368 -15.49 25.55 -5.55
N GLN A 369 -16.03 26.13 -6.62
CA GLN A 369 -16.22 25.47 -7.92
C GLN A 369 -14.99 25.53 -8.83
N TRP A 370 -14.01 26.39 -8.54
CA TRP A 370 -12.87 26.65 -9.42
C TRP A 370 -11.71 25.72 -9.10
N LYS A 371 -11.19 25.02 -10.12
CA LYS A 371 -9.98 24.22 -10.02
C LYS A 371 -8.93 24.72 -11.03
N LEU A 372 -7.77 25.10 -10.51
CA LEU A 372 -6.64 25.60 -11.30
C LEU A 372 -5.48 24.62 -11.23
N PHE A 373 -5.00 24.16 -12.37
CA PHE A 373 -3.72 23.45 -12.45
C PHE A 373 -2.56 24.43 -12.41
N LEU A 374 -1.57 24.15 -11.59
CA LEU A 374 -0.35 24.95 -11.41
C LEU A 374 0.82 24.37 -12.21
N LEU A 375 0.78 23.07 -12.43
CA LEU A 375 1.71 22.28 -13.23
C LEU A 375 0.97 21.55 -14.34
N ASP A 376 1.68 21.05 -15.33
CA ASP A 376 1.10 20.12 -16.30
C ASP A 376 0.63 18.86 -15.56
N PRO A 377 -0.63 18.49 -15.65
CA PRO A 377 -1.13 17.27 -15.03
C PRO A 377 -0.44 16.03 -15.58
N THR A 378 -0.38 14.99 -14.76
CA THR A 378 0.11 13.68 -15.19
C THR A 378 -0.69 13.19 -16.40
N LYS A 379 -0.01 12.97 -17.54
CA LYS A 379 -0.62 12.55 -18.80
C LYS A 379 -0.91 11.06 -18.79
N ARG A 380 -2.09 10.68 -19.23
CA ARG A 380 -2.48 9.30 -19.48
C ARG A 380 -2.85 9.08 -20.95
N LYS A 381 -2.54 7.90 -21.47
CA LYS A 381 -2.85 7.56 -22.87
C LYS A 381 -4.36 7.59 -23.09
N GLY A 382 -4.82 8.33 -24.12
CA GLY A 382 -6.24 8.45 -24.49
C GLY A 382 -7.01 9.57 -23.77
N GLU A 383 -6.37 10.30 -22.84
CA GLU A 383 -6.98 11.46 -22.18
C GLU A 383 -6.69 12.76 -22.95
N PRO A 384 -7.63 13.74 -22.92
CA PRO A 384 -7.38 15.07 -23.45
C PRO A 384 -6.14 15.71 -22.81
N VAL A 385 -5.36 16.42 -23.61
CA VAL A 385 -4.17 17.14 -23.10
C VAL A 385 -4.62 18.35 -22.29
N ARG A 386 -4.19 18.39 -21.05
CA ARG A 386 -4.37 19.52 -20.15
C ARG A 386 -3.01 20.14 -19.85
N THR A 387 -3.00 21.44 -19.60
CA THR A 387 -1.75 22.20 -19.42
C THR A 387 -1.74 22.93 -18.09
N ALA A 388 -0.56 23.32 -17.66
CA ALA A 388 -0.39 24.25 -16.54
C ALA A 388 -1.21 25.52 -16.77
N HIS A 389 -1.74 26.06 -15.67
CA HIS A 389 -2.58 27.25 -15.63
C HIS A 389 -3.97 27.13 -16.28
N ALA A 390 -4.41 25.90 -16.65
CA ALA A 390 -5.78 25.65 -17.03
C ALA A 390 -6.71 25.80 -15.81
N LEU A 391 -7.81 26.51 -16.00
CA LEU A 391 -8.86 26.74 -14.99
C LEU A 391 -10.15 26.05 -15.44
N TYR A 392 -10.78 25.33 -14.52
CA TYR A 392 -12.05 24.63 -14.76
C TYR A 392 -13.11 25.06 -13.76
N ASP A 393 -14.36 25.21 -14.26
CA ASP A 393 -15.55 25.42 -13.43
C ASP A 393 -16.24 24.06 -13.17
N LEU A 394 -15.91 23.43 -12.05
CA LEU A 394 -16.46 22.10 -11.69
C LEU A 394 -17.97 22.08 -11.42
N SER A 395 -18.64 23.23 -11.38
CA SER A 395 -20.10 23.28 -11.28
C SER A 395 -20.78 23.00 -12.63
N LYS A 396 -20.03 23.11 -13.75
CA LYS A 396 -20.51 22.94 -15.11
C LYS A 396 -19.74 21.87 -15.89
N ASP A 397 -18.47 21.72 -15.55
CA ASP A 397 -17.52 20.85 -16.24
C ASP A 397 -16.82 19.90 -15.26
N LEU A 398 -17.53 18.84 -14.89
CA LEU A 398 -17.00 17.81 -13.99
C LEU A 398 -15.85 17.00 -14.61
N ALA A 399 -15.77 16.98 -15.94
CA ALA A 399 -14.78 16.24 -16.69
C ALA A 399 -13.50 17.05 -16.97
N GLU A 400 -13.45 18.32 -16.58
CA GLU A 400 -12.28 19.19 -16.74
C GLU A 400 -11.81 19.29 -18.20
N LEU A 401 -12.76 19.55 -19.13
CA LEU A 401 -12.51 19.61 -20.58
C LEU A 401 -12.39 21.06 -21.09
N ASP A 402 -13.11 22.00 -20.49
CA ASP A 402 -13.26 23.37 -20.95
C ASP A 402 -12.37 24.31 -20.13
N ASN A 403 -11.17 24.63 -20.66
CA ASN A 403 -10.28 25.58 -20.02
C ASN A 403 -10.79 27.01 -20.16
N VAL A 404 -11.28 27.58 -19.07
CA VAL A 404 -11.84 28.94 -19.00
C VAL A 404 -10.86 29.99 -18.44
N ALA A 405 -9.58 29.70 -18.29
CA ALA A 405 -8.58 30.60 -17.70
C ALA A 405 -8.53 31.98 -18.34
N ALA A 406 -8.65 32.06 -19.66
CA ALA A 406 -8.65 33.34 -20.40
C ALA A 406 -9.89 34.20 -20.09
N GLN A 407 -11.00 33.59 -19.67
CA GLN A 407 -12.25 34.28 -19.35
C GLN A 407 -12.26 34.82 -17.89
N TYR A 408 -11.42 34.22 -17.02
CA TYR A 408 -11.40 34.53 -15.58
C TYR A 408 -9.97 34.76 -15.05
N PRO A 409 -9.21 35.75 -15.62
CA PRO A 409 -7.82 35.99 -15.25
C PRO A 409 -7.65 36.36 -13.77
N ASP A 410 -8.61 37.06 -13.16
CA ASP A 410 -8.58 37.45 -11.76
C ASP A 410 -8.69 36.22 -10.84
N ILE A 411 -9.50 35.23 -11.20
CA ILE A 411 -9.61 33.97 -10.47
C ILE A 411 -8.29 33.22 -10.55
N VAL A 412 -7.69 33.13 -11.74
CA VAL A 412 -6.36 32.50 -11.92
C VAL A 412 -5.31 33.18 -11.04
N ALA A 413 -5.24 34.52 -11.04
CA ALA A 413 -4.28 35.26 -10.22
C ALA A 413 -4.48 35.01 -8.73
N ARG A 414 -5.73 35.05 -8.25
CA ARG A 414 -6.09 34.78 -6.86
C ARG A 414 -5.72 33.37 -6.43
N LEU A 415 -6.06 32.35 -7.23
CA LEU A 415 -5.75 30.96 -6.89
C LEU A 415 -4.25 30.67 -6.93
N LYS A 416 -3.49 31.28 -7.84
CA LYS A 416 -2.01 31.19 -7.84
C LYS A 416 -1.41 31.77 -6.56
N LYS A 417 -1.92 32.92 -6.09
CA LYS A 417 -1.46 33.55 -4.86
C LYS A 417 -1.77 32.66 -3.65
N GLU A 418 -3.01 32.20 -3.50
CA GLU A 418 -3.42 31.29 -2.43
C GLU A 418 -2.57 30.00 -2.42
N ALA A 419 -2.36 29.41 -3.60
CA ALA A 419 -1.53 28.21 -3.72
C ALA A 419 -0.08 28.43 -3.27
N ALA A 420 0.51 29.57 -3.64
CA ALA A 420 1.88 29.93 -3.24
C ALA A 420 1.99 30.12 -1.72
N GLU A 421 1.03 30.82 -1.10
CA GLU A 421 0.99 31.03 0.35
C GLU A 421 0.83 29.72 1.13
N ARG A 422 -0.09 28.83 0.68
CA ARG A 422 -0.29 27.51 1.29
C ARG A 422 0.92 26.61 1.13
N LEU A 423 1.54 26.61 -0.05
CA LEU A 423 2.74 25.82 -0.29
C LEU A 423 3.91 26.29 0.59
N ALA A 424 4.11 27.60 0.70
CA ALA A 424 5.15 28.18 1.56
C ALA A 424 4.96 27.77 3.03
N GLU A 425 3.71 27.78 3.52
CA GLU A 425 3.37 27.35 4.87
C GLU A 425 3.65 25.84 5.08
N ILE A 426 3.26 24.98 4.11
CA ILE A 426 3.52 23.55 4.17
C ILE A 426 5.02 23.27 4.18
N GLU A 427 5.80 23.90 3.31
CA GLU A 427 7.26 23.70 3.24
C GLU A 427 7.98 24.21 4.50
N ALA A 428 7.52 25.31 5.10
CA ALA A 428 8.07 25.83 6.35
C ALA A 428 7.85 24.91 7.57
N HIS A 429 6.81 24.07 7.52
CA HIS A 429 6.42 23.17 8.62
C HIS A 429 6.40 21.70 8.17
N LYS A 430 7.18 21.38 7.16
CA LYS A 430 7.32 20.01 6.63
C LYS A 430 8.00 19.10 7.63
N ARG A 431 7.46 17.90 7.80
CA ARG A 431 8.01 16.88 8.68
C ARG A 431 8.65 15.75 7.87
N PRO A 432 9.70 15.10 8.40
CA PRO A 432 10.41 14.07 7.65
C PRO A 432 9.60 12.79 7.50
N ILE A 433 9.89 12.01 6.45
CA ILE A 433 9.49 10.61 6.33
C ILE A 433 10.31 9.77 7.32
N GLY A 434 9.71 8.73 7.88
CA GLY A 434 10.44 7.72 8.64
C GLY A 434 11.45 7.00 7.77
N LYS A 435 12.69 6.90 8.23
CA LYS A 435 13.78 6.18 7.56
C LYS A 435 14.41 5.22 8.53
N LEU A 436 14.67 4.00 8.09
CA LEU A 436 15.61 3.15 8.81
C LEU A 436 17.00 3.74 8.65
N GLY A 437 17.73 3.89 9.75
CA GLY A 437 19.12 4.34 9.72
C GLY A 437 19.96 3.48 8.78
N ASP A 438 21.09 3.99 8.31
CA ASP A 438 22.05 3.28 7.42
C ASP A 438 22.72 2.08 8.12
N GLY A 439 22.04 1.52 8.96
CA GLY A 439 21.82 0.38 9.73
C GLY A 439 22.91 -0.54 10.11
N LYS A 440 23.40 -0.45 11.31
CA LYS A 440 24.03 -1.60 11.97
C LYS A 440 23.05 -2.37 12.90
N ASP A 441 21.83 -1.85 13.14
CA ASP A 441 20.94 -2.31 14.22
C ASP A 441 19.46 -2.53 13.80
N ALA A 442 19.15 -2.72 12.52
CA ALA A 442 17.87 -3.31 12.19
C ALA A 442 17.97 -4.80 12.54
N PRO A 443 17.14 -5.35 13.46
CA PRO A 443 16.86 -6.77 13.38
C PRO A 443 16.36 -6.99 11.96
N ALA A 444 17.17 -7.67 11.15
CA ALA A 444 16.64 -8.28 9.95
C ALA A 444 15.35 -8.96 10.44
N VAL A 445 14.19 -8.56 9.89
CA VAL A 445 13.12 -9.54 9.75
C VAL A 445 13.84 -10.63 8.99
N GLU A 446 14.25 -11.66 9.67
CA GLU A 446 14.58 -12.90 9.04
C GLU A 446 13.33 -13.23 8.24
N ALA A 447 13.34 -12.82 6.97
CA ALA A 447 12.74 -13.67 5.97
C ALA A 447 13.31 -15.04 6.37
N PRO A 448 12.47 -16.04 6.71
CA PRO A 448 12.98 -17.33 7.18
C PRO A 448 14.12 -17.59 6.24
N ALA A 449 15.34 -17.63 6.82
CA ALA A 449 16.55 -17.66 6.01
C ALA A 449 16.24 -18.73 4.99
N LYS A 450 15.86 -18.32 3.78
CA LYS A 450 15.97 -19.20 2.64
C LYS A 450 17.47 -19.29 2.59
N ASN A 451 17.96 -20.20 3.43
CA ASN A 451 19.24 -20.73 3.27
C ASN A 451 19.40 -20.82 1.77
N LEU A 452 20.50 -20.32 1.23
CA LEU A 452 21.01 -20.75 -0.04
C LEU A 452 21.29 -22.25 0.14
N THR A 453 20.25 -23.00 0.54
CA THR A 453 20.25 -24.35 1.06
C THR A 453 20.49 -25.25 -0.10
N ALA A 454 21.53 -25.99 0.06
CA ALA A 454 21.79 -27.23 -0.63
C ALA A 454 20.78 -27.52 -1.77
N LEU A 455 21.15 -27.12 -2.98
CA LEU A 455 20.40 -27.51 -4.19
C LEU A 455 20.64 -29.03 -4.43
N THR A 456 20.66 -29.80 -3.34
CA THR A 456 21.15 -31.16 -3.22
C THR A 456 20.44 -32.18 -4.10
N ASN A 457 19.32 -31.82 -4.71
CA ASN A 457 18.53 -32.72 -5.54
C ASN A 457 18.44 -32.27 -7.02
N LEU A 458 19.17 -31.24 -7.44
CA LEU A 458 19.16 -30.81 -8.83
C LEU A 458 20.08 -31.68 -9.66
N LYS A 459 19.54 -32.25 -10.74
CA LYS A 459 20.27 -33.05 -11.73
C LYS A 459 20.49 -32.24 -13.01
N PRO A 460 21.46 -32.60 -13.86
CA PRO A 460 21.57 -32.03 -15.20
C PRO A 460 20.21 -32.06 -15.93
N GLY A 461 19.84 -30.94 -16.56
CA GLY A 461 18.52 -30.69 -17.13
C GLY A 461 17.54 -29.96 -16.22
N ALA A 462 17.86 -29.80 -14.93
CA ALA A 462 16.99 -29.04 -14.01
C ALA A 462 16.99 -27.53 -14.32
N VAL A 463 15.80 -26.92 -14.20
CA VAL A 463 15.58 -25.50 -14.36
C VAL A 463 14.84 -24.99 -13.12
N LEU A 464 15.41 -23.98 -12.45
CA LEU A 464 14.71 -23.22 -11.45
C LEU A 464 14.30 -21.87 -12.05
N LYS A 465 13.01 -21.58 -12.05
CA LYS A 465 12.51 -20.28 -12.50
C LYS A 465 13.12 -19.16 -11.67
N ALA A 466 13.29 -17.98 -12.25
CA ALA A 466 13.98 -16.85 -11.65
C ALA A 466 13.61 -16.58 -10.17
N ALA A 467 12.35 -16.77 -9.81
CA ALA A 467 11.87 -16.60 -8.43
C ALA A 467 12.36 -17.67 -7.44
N ALA A 468 12.70 -18.87 -7.92
CA ALA A 468 13.23 -20.00 -7.13
C ALA A 468 14.75 -20.14 -7.28
N ALA A 469 15.38 -19.32 -8.13
CA ALA A 469 16.81 -19.34 -8.39
C ALA A 469 17.60 -18.77 -7.20
N PRO A 470 18.90 -19.15 -7.04
CA PRO A 470 19.75 -18.58 -6.01
C PRO A 470 19.81 -17.06 -6.04
N GLN A 471 19.62 -16.43 -4.89
CA GLN A 471 19.58 -14.96 -4.77
C GLN A 471 21.02 -14.42 -4.61
N VAL A 472 21.62 -13.99 -5.71
CA VAL A 472 23.03 -13.54 -5.79
C VAL A 472 23.21 -12.04 -6.04
N GLY A 473 22.14 -11.31 -6.31
CA GLY A 473 22.18 -9.86 -6.54
C GLY A 473 22.77 -9.13 -5.33
N GLU A 474 23.78 -8.27 -5.57
CA GLU A 474 24.50 -7.45 -4.54
C GLU A 474 25.12 -8.29 -3.41
N ARG A 475 25.40 -9.58 -3.63
CA ARG A 475 25.93 -10.51 -2.62
C ARG A 475 27.19 -11.20 -3.07
N ALA A 476 28.06 -11.47 -2.11
CA ALA A 476 29.09 -12.48 -2.24
C ALA A 476 28.41 -13.87 -2.18
N PHE A 477 28.90 -14.82 -2.96
CA PHE A 477 28.39 -16.20 -2.94
C PHE A 477 29.45 -17.21 -3.30
N VAL A 478 29.21 -18.46 -2.90
CA VAL A 478 30.10 -19.60 -3.14
C VAL A 478 29.29 -20.71 -3.79
N ILE A 479 29.79 -21.24 -4.90
CA ILE A 479 29.28 -22.43 -5.58
C ILE A 479 30.18 -23.59 -5.22
N THR A 480 29.62 -24.72 -4.83
CA THR A 480 30.37 -26.00 -4.74
C THR A 480 29.57 -27.10 -5.42
N CYS A 481 30.23 -27.94 -6.18
CA CYS A 481 29.64 -29.17 -6.69
C CYS A 481 30.74 -30.21 -6.97
N THR A 482 30.32 -31.47 -7.11
CA THR A 482 31.16 -32.54 -7.62
C THR A 482 30.66 -32.93 -9.01
N PHE A 483 31.53 -32.94 -10.02
CA PHE A 483 31.17 -33.26 -11.39
C PHE A 483 32.12 -34.29 -11.99
N ALA A 484 31.64 -35.07 -12.94
CA ALA A 484 32.44 -35.97 -13.77
C ALA A 484 32.00 -35.85 -15.22
N THR A 485 32.92 -35.54 -16.13
CA THR A 485 32.64 -35.40 -17.57
C THR A 485 33.90 -35.63 -18.40
N SER A 486 33.71 -36.02 -19.66
CA SER A 486 34.76 -36.05 -20.66
C SER A 486 34.65 -34.96 -21.72
N GLN A 487 33.70 -34.01 -21.51
CA GLN A 487 33.44 -32.94 -22.47
C GLN A 487 34.42 -31.76 -22.28
N ALA A 488 35.02 -31.33 -23.38
CA ALA A 488 35.87 -30.14 -23.40
C ALA A 488 35.11 -28.81 -23.54
N ASN A 489 33.82 -28.89 -23.89
CA ASN A 489 32.93 -27.72 -24.03
C ASN A 489 31.53 -28.09 -23.49
N THR A 490 31.19 -27.59 -22.33
CA THR A 490 29.89 -27.87 -21.71
C THR A 490 29.59 -26.88 -20.59
N ILE A 491 28.34 -26.80 -20.14
CA ILE A 491 27.90 -25.94 -19.01
C ILE A 491 27.57 -26.85 -17.83
N LEU A 492 28.16 -26.58 -16.66
CA LEU A 492 27.80 -27.20 -15.41
C LEU A 492 26.55 -26.53 -14.81
N LEU A 493 26.54 -25.20 -14.79
CA LEU A 493 25.39 -24.41 -14.38
C LEU A 493 25.47 -23.01 -14.96
N SER A 494 24.29 -22.36 -15.10
CA SER A 494 24.14 -20.96 -15.50
C SER A 494 22.99 -20.32 -14.79
N HIS A 495 23.05 -19.00 -14.62
CA HIS A 495 21.96 -18.18 -14.10
C HIS A 495 22.04 -16.78 -14.71
N GLY A 496 20.96 -16.34 -15.33
CA GLY A 496 20.89 -15.04 -15.98
C GLY A 496 21.13 -15.12 -17.49
N GLY A 497 21.50 -14.01 -18.10
CA GLY A 497 21.60 -13.89 -19.55
C GLY A 497 22.64 -12.84 -19.99
N VAL A 498 22.44 -12.28 -21.19
CA VAL A 498 23.41 -11.38 -21.84
C VAL A 498 23.67 -10.07 -21.09
N GLN A 499 22.82 -9.65 -20.19
CA GLN A 499 22.98 -8.41 -19.43
C GLN A 499 23.56 -8.65 -18.04
N LEU A 500 23.06 -9.67 -17.33
CA LEU A 500 23.44 -9.96 -15.95
C LEU A 500 23.40 -11.47 -15.74
N GLY A 501 24.40 -12.02 -15.07
CA GLY A 501 24.40 -13.43 -14.75
C GLY A 501 25.74 -13.98 -14.29
N TYR A 502 25.77 -15.30 -14.08
CA TYR A 502 26.99 -16.06 -13.83
C TYR A 502 26.87 -17.48 -14.41
N ALA A 503 28.00 -18.06 -14.72
CA ALA A 503 28.08 -19.43 -15.20
C ALA A 503 29.35 -20.15 -14.70
N LEU A 504 29.22 -21.44 -14.43
CA LEU A 504 30.34 -22.33 -14.26
C LEU A 504 30.30 -23.32 -15.44
N HIS A 505 31.33 -23.26 -16.28
CA HIS A 505 31.34 -23.99 -17.56
C HIS A 505 32.75 -24.47 -17.94
N ILE A 506 32.81 -25.41 -18.85
CA ILE A 506 34.06 -25.82 -19.49
C ILE A 506 34.05 -25.26 -20.92
N ARG A 507 35.12 -24.56 -21.30
CA ARG A 507 35.33 -24.02 -22.64
C ARG A 507 36.76 -24.25 -23.06
N ASP A 508 36.95 -24.91 -24.20
CA ASP A 508 38.27 -25.23 -24.78
C ASP A 508 39.20 -25.92 -23.76
N GLY A 509 38.65 -26.89 -23.02
CA GLY A 509 39.38 -27.65 -22.00
C GLY A 509 39.74 -26.84 -20.75
N LYS A 510 39.12 -25.68 -20.52
CA LYS A 510 39.29 -24.87 -19.29
C LYS A 510 37.99 -24.81 -18.52
N LEU A 511 38.01 -25.13 -17.24
CA LEU A 511 36.96 -24.88 -16.29
C LEU A 511 36.97 -23.38 -15.95
N THR A 512 35.86 -22.71 -16.18
CA THR A 512 35.75 -21.24 -16.09
C THR A 512 34.56 -20.87 -15.22
N PHE A 513 34.78 -19.94 -14.31
CA PHE A 513 33.72 -19.24 -13.57
C PHE A 513 33.62 -17.82 -14.12
N SER A 514 32.46 -17.47 -14.65
CA SER A 514 32.19 -16.21 -15.31
C SER A 514 31.13 -15.42 -14.54
N ILE A 515 31.34 -14.10 -14.39
CA ILE A 515 30.39 -13.15 -13.85
C ILE A 515 30.15 -12.06 -14.89
N ARG A 516 28.88 -11.79 -15.22
CA ARG A 516 28.46 -10.75 -16.14
C ARG A 516 27.61 -9.71 -15.40
N ARG A 517 27.98 -8.44 -15.52
CA ARG A 517 27.31 -7.28 -14.88
C ARG A 517 26.76 -6.28 -15.89
N GLY A 518 26.92 -6.53 -17.16
CA GLY A 518 26.46 -5.76 -18.32
C GLY A 518 26.90 -6.44 -19.61
N ALA A 519 26.44 -5.92 -20.75
CA ALA A 519 26.79 -6.47 -22.05
C ALA A 519 28.31 -6.54 -22.27
N ASP A 520 29.03 -5.51 -21.84
CA ASP A 520 30.48 -5.34 -22.00
C ASP A 520 31.28 -5.58 -20.71
N ASP A 521 30.63 -5.77 -19.57
CA ASP A 521 31.26 -6.03 -18.26
C ASP A 521 31.20 -7.51 -17.92
N ASN A 522 32.26 -8.23 -18.25
CA ASN A 522 32.43 -9.65 -17.97
C ASN A 522 33.78 -9.92 -17.29
N SER A 523 33.78 -10.64 -16.19
CA SER A 523 34.97 -11.08 -15.47
C SER A 523 35.00 -12.59 -15.42
N GLU A 524 36.15 -13.19 -15.65
CA GLU A 524 36.33 -14.65 -15.71
C GLU A 524 37.59 -15.09 -14.95
N VAL A 525 37.49 -16.24 -14.29
CA VAL A 525 38.64 -16.96 -13.73
C VAL A 525 38.61 -18.40 -14.27
N SER A 526 39.74 -18.91 -14.70
CA SER A 526 39.83 -20.21 -15.36
C SER A 526 41.03 -21.02 -14.87
N LEU A 527 40.89 -22.38 -14.93
CA LEU A 527 41.96 -23.34 -14.72
C LEU A 527 41.76 -24.52 -15.67
N PRO A 528 42.77 -25.39 -15.90
CA PRO A 528 42.60 -26.57 -16.73
C PRO A 528 41.44 -27.46 -16.24
N ALA A 529 40.56 -27.86 -17.16
CA ALA A 529 39.43 -28.70 -16.81
C ALA A 529 39.84 -30.18 -16.79
N PRO A 530 39.43 -30.96 -15.79
CA PRO A 530 39.51 -32.41 -15.88
C PRO A 530 38.44 -32.91 -16.84
N THR A 531 38.89 -33.62 -17.87
CA THR A 531 38.01 -34.24 -18.89
C THR A 531 38.26 -35.76 -18.97
N ASP A 532 38.66 -36.34 -17.84
CA ASP A 532 39.03 -37.74 -17.68
C ASP A 532 37.86 -38.67 -17.28
N GLY A 533 36.66 -38.08 -17.10
CA GLY A 533 35.46 -38.79 -16.69
C GLY A 533 35.44 -39.19 -15.21
N GLN A 534 36.42 -38.78 -14.41
CA GLN A 534 36.46 -39.04 -12.97
C GLN A 534 35.70 -37.93 -12.20
N ALA A 535 35.36 -38.19 -10.95
CA ALA A 535 34.68 -37.25 -10.10
C ALA A 535 35.66 -36.21 -9.54
N HIS A 536 35.39 -34.91 -9.80
CA HIS A 536 36.19 -33.78 -9.34
C HIS A 536 35.33 -32.80 -8.58
N ARG A 537 35.86 -32.23 -7.50
CA ARG A 537 35.19 -31.21 -6.68
C ARG A 537 35.62 -29.84 -7.13
N VAL A 538 34.65 -28.98 -7.43
CA VAL A 538 34.91 -27.58 -7.75
C VAL A 538 34.34 -26.65 -6.67
N ARG A 539 35.07 -25.57 -6.37
CA ARG A 539 34.64 -24.44 -5.58
C ARG A 539 34.88 -23.18 -6.39
N ALA A 540 33.81 -22.42 -6.64
CA ALA A 540 33.88 -21.10 -7.30
C ALA A 540 33.22 -20.07 -6.39
N SER A 541 33.78 -18.86 -6.28
CA SER A 541 33.17 -17.80 -5.46
C SER A 541 33.39 -16.40 -5.99
N LEU A 542 32.42 -15.52 -5.70
CA LEU A 542 32.49 -14.07 -5.85
C LEU A 542 32.52 -13.46 -4.46
N THR A 543 33.55 -12.70 -4.13
CA THR A 543 33.72 -12.05 -2.83
C THR A 543 33.15 -10.64 -2.80
N LYS A 544 32.96 -10.06 -1.61
CA LYS A 544 32.42 -8.69 -1.43
C LYS A 544 33.27 -7.61 -2.11
N ASP A 545 34.58 -7.80 -2.17
CA ASP A 545 35.52 -6.92 -2.85
C ASP A 545 35.64 -7.21 -4.37
N GLY A 546 34.76 -8.06 -4.89
CA GLY A 546 34.62 -8.34 -6.32
C GLY A 546 35.63 -9.32 -6.89
N LYS A 547 36.40 -10.05 -6.07
CA LYS A 547 37.32 -11.08 -6.57
C LYS A 547 36.56 -12.35 -6.91
N LEU A 548 37.00 -12.97 -8.02
CA LEU A 548 36.56 -14.28 -8.45
C LEU A 548 37.61 -15.30 -8.02
N HIS A 549 37.17 -16.36 -7.36
CA HIS A 549 38.00 -17.47 -6.91
C HIS A 549 37.53 -18.74 -7.58
N LEU A 550 38.47 -19.59 -7.99
CA LEU A 550 38.20 -20.92 -8.56
C LEU A 550 39.21 -21.93 -8.06
N GLN A 551 38.72 -23.03 -7.52
CA GLN A 551 39.52 -24.14 -7.02
C GLN A 551 38.96 -25.46 -7.53
N LEU A 552 39.82 -26.36 -7.90
CA LEU A 552 39.51 -27.72 -8.31
C LEU A 552 40.25 -28.70 -7.41
N ASP A 553 39.51 -29.60 -6.76
CA ASP A 553 40.03 -30.57 -5.79
C ASP A 553 40.90 -29.87 -4.70
N ASP A 554 42.04 -30.42 -4.37
CA ASP A 554 43.00 -29.86 -3.42
C ASP A 554 44.08 -28.98 -4.10
N GLN A 555 43.87 -28.56 -5.37
CA GLN A 555 44.82 -27.71 -6.07
C GLN A 555 44.81 -26.29 -5.51
N PRO A 556 45.91 -25.51 -5.71
CA PRO A 556 45.93 -24.10 -5.33
C PRO A 556 44.78 -23.32 -6.00
N GLU A 557 44.10 -22.46 -5.20
CA GLU A 557 43.04 -21.59 -5.67
C GLU A 557 43.59 -20.54 -6.66
N VAL A 558 42.89 -20.31 -7.77
CA VAL A 558 43.17 -19.22 -8.72
C VAL A 558 42.23 -18.06 -8.39
N VAL A 559 42.80 -16.86 -8.29
CA VAL A 559 42.07 -15.62 -7.94
C VAL A 559 42.28 -14.57 -9.01
N VAL A 560 41.18 -13.94 -9.44
CA VAL A 560 41.19 -12.84 -10.40
C VAL A 560 40.40 -11.65 -9.83
N GLN A 561 40.93 -10.43 -9.95
CA GLN A 561 40.17 -9.24 -9.59
C GLN A 561 39.10 -8.96 -10.65
N GLY A 562 37.86 -9.00 -10.27
CA GLY A 562 36.71 -8.57 -11.09
C GLY A 562 36.31 -7.12 -10.79
N THR A 563 35.22 -6.68 -11.41
CA THR A 563 34.74 -5.29 -11.33
C THR A 563 33.68 -5.07 -10.23
N GLY A 564 33.39 -6.07 -9.40
CA GLY A 564 32.46 -5.97 -8.26
C GLY A 564 31.40 -7.07 -8.21
N LEU A 565 30.40 -6.87 -7.37
CA LEU A 565 29.24 -7.78 -7.24
C LEU A 565 28.30 -7.69 -8.45
N ILE A 566 27.43 -8.67 -8.64
CA ILE A 566 26.32 -8.59 -9.60
C ILE A 566 25.33 -7.58 -9.05
N GLY A 567 25.15 -6.42 -9.69
CA GLY A 567 24.41 -5.28 -9.16
C GLY A 567 22.89 -5.46 -9.01
N LYS A 568 22.33 -6.53 -9.58
CA LYS A 568 20.90 -6.92 -9.46
C LYS A 568 20.79 -8.43 -9.54
N GLN A 569 19.67 -8.97 -9.03
CA GLN A 569 19.31 -10.36 -9.23
C GLN A 569 19.09 -10.64 -10.72
N PRO A 570 19.73 -11.66 -11.34
CA PRO A 570 19.41 -12.08 -12.69
C PRO A 570 17.92 -12.44 -12.81
N ALA A 571 17.29 -11.99 -13.90
CA ALA A 571 15.86 -12.17 -14.13
C ALA A 571 15.51 -13.46 -14.87
N GLU A 572 16.51 -14.10 -15.48
CA GLU A 572 16.39 -15.36 -16.19
C GLU A 572 16.48 -16.56 -15.25
N ASP A 573 16.18 -17.75 -15.78
CA ASP A 573 16.17 -18.98 -15.01
C ASP A 573 17.59 -19.45 -14.61
N PHE A 574 17.68 -20.15 -13.49
CA PHE A 574 18.87 -20.91 -13.11
C PHE A 574 18.80 -22.31 -13.73
N CYS A 575 19.82 -22.68 -14.48
CA CYS A 575 19.89 -23.94 -15.22
C CYS A 575 21.07 -24.80 -14.76
N VAL A 576 20.87 -26.10 -14.70
CA VAL A 576 21.92 -27.11 -14.39
C VAL A 576 22.19 -27.94 -15.62
N GLY A 577 23.45 -28.01 -16.07
CA GLY A 577 23.89 -28.78 -17.23
C GLY A 577 23.53 -28.17 -18.59
N HIS A 578 22.99 -26.98 -18.63
CA HIS A 578 22.68 -26.23 -19.86
C HIS A 578 22.53 -24.73 -19.56
N ASP A 579 22.30 -23.94 -20.58
CA ASP A 579 21.94 -22.51 -20.43
C ASP A 579 20.51 -22.27 -20.89
N ALA A 580 19.95 -21.12 -20.43
CA ALA A 580 18.69 -20.60 -20.92
C ALA A 580 18.84 -20.07 -22.36
N THR A 581 17.78 -19.46 -22.90
CA THR A 581 17.74 -18.93 -24.28
C THR A 581 18.82 -17.88 -24.56
N ASN A 582 19.27 -17.15 -23.53
CA ASN A 582 20.29 -16.12 -23.62
C ASN A 582 21.53 -16.51 -22.79
N PRO A 583 22.74 -16.51 -23.36
CA PRO A 583 23.93 -17.00 -22.68
C PRO A 583 24.35 -16.14 -21.48
N ALA A 584 24.51 -16.77 -20.31
CA ALA A 584 24.98 -16.13 -19.09
C ALA A 584 26.49 -15.81 -19.09
N ALA A 585 27.25 -16.33 -20.04
CA ALA A 585 28.68 -16.07 -20.23
C ALA A 585 29.05 -15.96 -21.72
N LYS A 586 30.31 -15.62 -22.02
CA LYS A 586 30.82 -15.53 -23.41
C LYS A 586 31.19 -16.95 -23.92
N TYR A 587 30.22 -17.69 -24.41
CA TYR A 587 30.42 -18.95 -25.14
C TYR A 587 29.46 -19.03 -26.32
N SER A 588 29.89 -19.69 -27.40
CA SER A 588 29.05 -19.97 -28.56
C SER A 588 28.60 -21.41 -28.51
N GLN A 589 27.29 -21.66 -28.40
CA GLN A 589 26.61 -22.95 -28.46
C GLN A 589 27.32 -24.10 -27.70
N PRO A 590 27.36 -24.04 -26.35
CA PRO A 590 27.92 -25.11 -25.57
C PRO A 590 27.02 -26.35 -25.68
N GLU A 591 27.65 -27.54 -25.71
CA GLU A 591 26.88 -28.78 -25.65
C GLU A 591 26.21 -28.94 -24.27
N PRO A 592 24.99 -29.48 -24.21
CA PRO A 592 24.39 -29.89 -22.94
C PRO A 592 25.33 -30.83 -22.17
N PHE A 593 25.37 -30.66 -20.86
CA PHE A 593 26.25 -31.48 -20.00
C PHE A 593 25.90 -32.95 -20.05
N ARG A 594 26.92 -33.78 -20.32
CA ARG A 594 26.85 -35.23 -20.26
C ARG A 594 27.82 -35.71 -19.20
N GLY A 595 27.29 -36.28 -18.13
CA GLY A 595 28.08 -36.73 -16.98
C GLY A 595 27.29 -36.76 -15.70
N THR A 596 27.98 -36.78 -14.58
CA THR A 596 27.38 -36.69 -13.26
C THR A 596 27.67 -35.33 -12.66
N LEU A 597 26.68 -34.70 -12.01
CA LEU A 597 26.82 -33.51 -11.21
C LEU A 597 26.00 -33.70 -9.93
N VAL A 598 26.68 -33.66 -8.79
CA VAL A 598 26.11 -33.92 -7.47
C VAL A 598 26.63 -32.90 -6.46
N ASP A 599 26.02 -32.87 -5.27
CA ASP A 599 26.39 -32.01 -4.13
C ASP A 599 26.44 -30.53 -4.49
N LEU A 600 25.59 -30.09 -5.44
CA LEU A 600 25.52 -28.70 -5.83
C LEU A 600 24.99 -27.85 -4.67
N THR A 601 25.78 -26.86 -4.24
CA THR A 601 25.36 -25.84 -3.28
C THR A 601 25.74 -24.47 -3.81
N ILE A 602 24.89 -23.48 -3.51
CA ILE A 602 25.19 -22.05 -3.68
C ILE A 602 24.86 -21.36 -2.34
N ARG A 603 25.86 -20.75 -1.73
CA ARG A 603 25.73 -20.15 -0.39
C ARG A 603 26.14 -18.71 -0.38
#